data_c3d3c680cac7ec1706f9f7a6c82b0f43
#
_entry.id   c3d3c680cac7ec1706f9f7a6c82b0f43
#
_cell.length_a   1.000
_cell.length_b   1.000
_cell.length_c   1.000
_cell.angle_alpha   90.00
_cell.angle_beta   90.00
_cell.angle_gamma   90.00
#
_symmetry.space_group_name_H-M   'P 1'
#
loop_
_entity.id
_entity.type
_entity.pdbx_description
1 polymer ?
#
loop_
_entity_poly.entity_id
_entity_poly.type
_entity_poly.pdbx_seq_one_letter_code
_entity_poly.pdbx_strand_id
1 'polypeptide(L)'
;MPIFFDENKKTFTLETAHAAYQMMVDRDGFLLHLHFGDKLGGGSCAGLIDAGYMDFSPAPDIEGKNRTYTLDLLPQEYPVFGAGDYRSHCMAVTLADGARNPELIYASHRILDEKPVLEGLPGLHGACETLEITLRDRWTDLEVVLLYSVFAEYDAIARSARIVNRTGAPIRLNAALSACLDVPESGFDLIHFWGRHVMERQVERTPITHGKISVDSVRGTSSHQHNPFVILCDHMATEDAGRCWGFSLLYSGNFVACAEEDQSCSCRVTMGINPTGFEWRLENGESFQTPEAALVYSGEGIGALSRRYHKLYRRNLCRGEWALKQRPVLINNWEATYFDFDDDKLVKIAEQASELGVEMLVVDDGWFGNRFDDNRALGDWIVNTEKVRGGMGKLCERINALGMKLGLWFEPEMISEDSELYRAHPDWCLHAPGRGTSRGRNQLVLDMSRKDVRDCIHLVAGKDTNML
;
A
#
# COMPACT_ATOMS: atom_id res chain seq x y z
N MET A 1 -26.47 -9.22 1.68
CA MET A 1 -25.42 -8.98 2.70
C MET A 1 -24.26 -9.92 2.39
N PRO A 2 -23.07 -9.42 2.12
CA PRO A 2 -21.91 -10.27 1.81
C PRO A 2 -21.21 -10.82 3.07
N ILE A 3 -21.58 -10.36 4.29
CA ILE A 3 -20.94 -10.75 5.54
C ILE A 3 -21.90 -11.50 6.43
N PHE A 4 -21.53 -12.72 6.85
CA PHE A 4 -22.32 -13.61 7.71
C PHE A 4 -21.49 -14.05 8.92
N PHE A 5 -22.13 -14.12 10.09
CA PHE A 5 -21.54 -14.69 11.29
C PHE A 5 -22.41 -15.84 11.80
N ASP A 6 -21.83 -17.03 11.91
CA ASP A 6 -22.44 -18.21 12.54
C ASP A 6 -22.04 -18.24 14.01
N GLU A 7 -22.98 -17.90 14.89
CA GLU A 7 -22.73 -17.84 16.35
C GLU A 7 -22.39 -19.21 16.96
N ASN A 8 -22.91 -20.31 16.41
CA ASN A 8 -22.67 -21.64 16.93
C ASN A 8 -21.26 -22.15 16.61
N LYS A 9 -20.80 -21.87 15.39
CA LYS A 9 -19.48 -22.25 14.92
C LYS A 9 -18.42 -21.15 15.14
N LYS A 10 -18.85 -19.96 15.54
CA LYS A 10 -18.03 -18.73 15.63
C LYS A 10 -17.25 -18.47 14.33
N THR A 11 -17.91 -18.65 13.19
CA THR A 11 -17.31 -18.55 11.87
C THR A 11 -17.84 -17.30 11.16
N PHE A 12 -16.94 -16.50 10.63
CA PHE A 12 -17.25 -15.39 9.74
C PHE A 12 -17.07 -15.85 8.30
N THR A 13 -18.04 -15.54 7.45
CA THR A 13 -17.97 -15.78 6.00
C THR A 13 -18.26 -14.48 5.26
N LEU A 14 -17.32 -14.06 4.42
CA LEU A 14 -17.42 -12.90 3.55
C LEU A 14 -17.56 -13.43 2.13
N GLU A 15 -18.70 -13.18 1.49
CA GLU A 15 -18.97 -13.63 0.11
C GLU A 15 -18.83 -12.50 -0.90
N THR A 16 -18.22 -12.81 -2.01
CA THR A 16 -18.12 -11.94 -3.17
C THR A 16 -18.91 -12.54 -4.36
N ALA A 17 -18.75 -12.02 -5.57
CA ALA A 17 -19.44 -12.55 -6.74
C ALA A 17 -19.09 -14.03 -6.99
N HIS A 18 -17.81 -14.39 -6.94
CA HIS A 18 -17.32 -15.73 -7.27
C HIS A 18 -16.46 -16.36 -6.17
N ALA A 19 -16.08 -15.61 -5.13
CA ALA A 19 -15.20 -16.08 -4.07
C ALA A 19 -15.86 -16.00 -2.68
N ALA A 20 -15.25 -16.71 -1.73
CA ALA A 20 -15.55 -16.61 -0.31
C ALA A 20 -14.27 -16.47 0.50
N TYR A 21 -14.33 -15.67 1.56
CA TYR A 21 -13.29 -15.54 2.58
C TYR A 21 -13.87 -16.00 3.90
N GLN A 22 -13.24 -16.97 4.55
CA GLN A 22 -13.78 -17.55 5.78
C GLN A 22 -12.72 -17.58 6.87
N MET A 23 -13.13 -17.24 8.09
CA MET A 23 -12.31 -17.30 9.30
C MET A 23 -13.14 -17.76 10.49
N MET A 24 -12.50 -18.24 11.54
CA MET A 24 -13.18 -18.66 12.76
C MET A 24 -12.46 -18.19 14.02
N VAL A 25 -13.23 -18.03 15.08
CA VAL A 25 -12.69 -17.96 16.43
C VAL A 25 -12.64 -19.38 16.98
N ASP A 26 -11.44 -19.86 17.27
CA ASP A 26 -11.29 -21.20 17.81
C ASP A 26 -11.75 -21.29 19.29
N ARG A 27 -11.69 -22.47 19.86
CA ARG A 27 -12.10 -22.72 21.27
C ARG A 27 -11.30 -21.94 22.30
N ASP A 28 -10.11 -21.46 21.94
CA ASP A 28 -9.18 -20.76 22.83
C ASP A 28 -9.15 -19.26 22.60
N GLY A 29 -9.97 -18.82 21.64
CA GLY A 29 -10.18 -17.42 21.32
C GLY A 29 -9.28 -16.88 20.21
N PHE A 30 -8.41 -17.69 19.60
CA PHE A 30 -7.59 -17.24 18.47
C PHE A 30 -8.41 -17.12 17.20
N LEU A 31 -8.15 -16.09 16.41
CA LEU A 31 -8.78 -15.87 15.11
C LEU A 31 -7.97 -16.58 14.03
N LEU A 32 -8.52 -17.65 13.48
CA LEU A 32 -7.87 -18.50 12.49
C LEU A 32 -8.43 -18.24 11.09
N HIS A 33 -7.55 -18.25 10.10
CA HIS A 33 -7.93 -18.26 8.69
C HIS A 33 -8.45 -19.67 8.30
N LEU A 34 -9.50 -19.72 7.48
CA LEU A 34 -10.04 -20.99 7.00
C LEU A 34 -9.97 -21.14 5.50
N HIS A 35 -10.28 -20.06 4.76
CA HIS A 35 -10.41 -20.13 3.31
C HIS A 35 -10.41 -18.73 2.68
N PHE A 36 -9.73 -18.60 1.58
CA PHE A 36 -9.95 -17.54 0.60
C PHE A 36 -9.82 -18.14 -0.79
N GLY A 37 -10.92 -18.30 -1.49
CA GLY A 37 -10.96 -19.03 -2.76
C GLY A 37 -12.38 -19.05 -3.33
N ASP A 38 -12.68 -20.05 -4.15
CA ASP A 38 -14.00 -20.22 -4.73
C ASP A 38 -15.12 -20.29 -3.68
N LYS A 39 -16.34 -19.93 -4.08
CA LYS A 39 -17.51 -19.95 -3.20
C LYS A 39 -17.74 -21.32 -2.56
N LEU A 40 -18.04 -21.31 -1.28
CA LEU A 40 -18.29 -22.52 -0.49
C LEU A 40 -19.74 -23.04 -0.56
N GLY A 41 -20.67 -22.30 -1.22
CA GLY A 41 -22.06 -22.70 -1.33
C GLY A 41 -22.77 -22.89 0.02
N GLY A 42 -22.42 -22.08 1.04
CA GLY A 42 -22.91 -22.20 2.41
C GLY A 42 -22.17 -23.24 3.25
N GLY A 43 -21.09 -23.85 2.74
CA GLY A 43 -20.22 -24.75 3.48
C GLY A 43 -19.33 -24.04 4.49
N SER A 44 -18.68 -24.82 5.36
CA SER A 44 -17.72 -24.32 6.34
C SER A 44 -16.45 -25.16 6.31
N CYS A 45 -15.31 -24.50 6.24
CA CYS A 45 -13.98 -25.10 6.31
C CYS A 45 -13.46 -25.30 7.73
N ALA A 46 -14.25 -24.96 8.77
CA ALA A 46 -13.83 -25.07 10.16
C ALA A 46 -13.39 -26.49 10.58
N GLY A 47 -13.97 -27.52 9.97
CA GLY A 47 -13.58 -28.92 10.22
C GLY A 47 -12.28 -29.36 9.54
N LEU A 48 -11.67 -28.51 8.70
CA LEU A 48 -10.41 -28.79 8.03
C LEU A 48 -9.19 -28.31 8.82
N ILE A 49 -9.42 -27.53 9.89
CA ILE A 49 -8.31 -27.12 10.78
C ILE A 49 -7.81 -28.35 11.51
N ASP A 50 -6.63 -28.78 11.15
CA ASP A 50 -5.87 -29.80 11.87
C ASP A 50 -4.94 -29.11 12.85
N ALA A 51 -5.11 -29.37 14.15
CA ALA A 51 -4.18 -28.90 15.18
C ALA A 51 -2.80 -29.57 15.07
N GLY A 52 -2.67 -30.48 14.14
CA GLY A 52 -1.45 -31.09 13.67
C GLY A 52 -0.82 -32.09 14.62
N TYR A 53 0.05 -32.90 14.03
CA TYR A 53 1.06 -33.66 14.77
C TYR A 53 2.19 -32.72 15.14
N MET A 54 2.46 -32.58 16.40
CA MET A 54 3.42 -31.65 16.95
C MET A 54 4.83 -31.86 16.51
N ASP A 55 5.46 -30.77 16.17
CA ASP A 55 6.90 -30.65 16.03
C ASP A 55 7.50 -29.93 17.25
N PHE A 56 7.19 -30.35 18.46
CA PHE A 56 7.75 -29.83 19.72
C PHE A 56 7.72 -28.27 19.87
N SER A 57 6.95 -27.60 19.03
CA SER A 57 6.73 -26.14 19.12
C SER A 57 5.95 -25.81 20.41
N PRO A 58 6.24 -24.68 21.06
CA PRO A 58 5.58 -24.32 22.30
C PRO A 58 4.09 -24.07 22.09
N ALA A 59 3.28 -24.55 23.04
CA ALA A 59 1.88 -24.23 23.11
C ALA A 59 1.67 -22.97 23.95
N PRO A 60 0.63 -22.14 23.65
CA PRO A 60 0.19 -21.09 24.57
C PRO A 60 -0.12 -21.64 25.95
N ASP A 61 0.10 -20.87 27.01
CA ASP A 61 -0.21 -21.27 28.40
C ASP A 61 -1.72 -21.22 28.63
N ILE A 62 -2.38 -22.31 28.25
CA ILE A 62 -3.84 -22.45 28.35
C ILE A 62 -4.15 -23.71 29.17
N GLU A 63 -4.90 -23.56 30.23
CA GLU A 63 -5.25 -24.64 31.18
C GLU A 63 -5.88 -25.85 30.45
N GLY A 64 -5.41 -27.05 30.76
CA GLY A 64 -5.91 -28.30 30.19
C GLY A 64 -5.49 -28.58 28.74
N LYS A 65 -4.54 -27.87 28.20
CA LYS A 65 -4.09 -28.04 26.82
C LYS A 65 -3.34 -29.35 26.58
N ASN A 66 -3.67 -29.91 25.43
CA ASN A 66 -2.90 -30.93 24.78
C ASN A 66 -1.61 -30.30 24.21
N ARG A 67 -0.48 -31.02 24.33
CA ARG A 67 0.83 -30.62 23.77
C ARG A 67 0.83 -30.44 22.23
N THR A 68 -0.25 -30.84 21.55
CA THR A 68 -0.38 -30.71 20.09
C THR A 68 -0.91 -29.38 19.61
N TYR A 69 -1.34 -28.49 20.50
CA TYR A 69 -1.84 -27.19 20.11
C TYR A 69 -0.70 -26.16 20.05
N THR A 70 -0.40 -25.66 18.87
CA THR A 70 0.64 -24.62 18.69
C THR A 70 0.22 -23.63 17.61
N LEU A 71 0.48 -22.35 17.82
CA LEU A 71 0.24 -21.31 16.83
C LEU A 71 1.19 -21.40 15.64
N ASP A 72 2.31 -22.09 15.77
CA ASP A 72 3.30 -22.27 14.69
C ASP A 72 2.77 -23.11 13.51
N LEU A 73 1.72 -23.91 13.73
CA LEU A 73 1.07 -24.72 12.70
C LEU A 73 -0.31 -24.19 12.28
N LEU A 74 -0.94 -23.40 13.13
CA LEU A 74 -2.31 -22.92 12.88
C LEU A 74 -2.31 -21.75 11.89
N PRO A 75 -3.23 -21.73 10.91
CA PRO A 75 -3.41 -20.60 10.02
C PRO A 75 -4.01 -19.41 10.78
N GLN A 76 -3.31 -18.29 10.84
CA GLN A 76 -3.71 -17.12 11.61
C GLN A 76 -4.10 -15.95 10.72
N GLU A 77 -5.12 -15.19 11.14
CA GLU A 77 -5.52 -13.97 10.45
C GLU A 77 -4.57 -12.79 10.69
N TYR A 78 -3.98 -12.71 11.88
CA TYR A 78 -3.06 -11.63 12.25
C TYR A 78 -2.00 -12.11 13.23
N PRO A 79 -0.99 -12.85 12.75
CA PRO A 79 0.06 -13.41 13.59
C PRO A 79 0.91 -12.31 14.23
N VAL A 80 1.30 -12.52 15.49
CA VAL A 80 2.10 -11.58 16.27
C VAL A 80 3.41 -12.19 16.70
N PHE A 81 4.48 -11.39 16.75
CA PHE A 81 5.79 -11.82 17.22
C PHE A 81 5.73 -12.19 18.70
N GLY A 82 6.37 -13.30 19.09
CA GLY A 82 6.53 -13.72 20.48
C GLY A 82 5.43 -14.61 21.03
N ALA A 83 4.38 -14.89 20.26
CA ALA A 83 3.26 -15.74 20.70
C ALA A 83 3.43 -17.23 20.37
N GLY A 84 4.64 -17.68 19.99
CA GLY A 84 4.92 -19.08 19.67
C GLY A 84 4.68 -19.47 18.22
N ASP A 85 4.41 -18.52 17.33
CA ASP A 85 4.48 -18.66 15.87
C ASP A 85 5.81 -18.08 15.38
N TYR A 86 6.64 -18.88 14.73
CA TYR A 86 7.99 -18.48 14.26
C TYR A 86 8.03 -18.08 12.79
N ARG A 87 6.90 -18.15 12.09
CA ARG A 87 6.72 -17.67 10.72
C ARG A 87 6.68 -16.15 10.67
N SER A 88 6.58 -15.58 9.49
CA SER A 88 6.40 -14.13 9.29
C SER A 88 5.19 -13.63 10.06
N HIS A 89 5.35 -12.51 10.76
CA HIS A 89 4.32 -11.92 11.61
C HIS A 89 3.83 -10.56 11.08
N CYS A 90 2.63 -10.17 11.46
CA CYS A 90 2.05 -8.87 11.11
C CYS A 90 2.37 -7.79 12.14
N MET A 91 2.54 -8.14 13.40
CA MET A 91 2.82 -7.17 14.45
C MET A 91 3.97 -7.63 15.33
N ALA A 92 4.83 -6.68 15.69
CA ALA A 92 5.80 -6.79 16.77
C ALA A 92 5.68 -5.54 17.64
N VAL A 93 5.58 -5.74 18.95
CA VAL A 93 5.45 -4.66 19.92
C VAL A 93 6.41 -4.89 21.08
N THR A 94 6.91 -3.78 21.66
CA THR A 94 7.62 -3.80 22.93
C THR A 94 6.77 -3.03 23.93
N LEU A 95 6.26 -3.72 24.94
CA LEU A 95 5.48 -3.16 26.03
C LEU A 95 6.36 -2.34 26.98
N ALA A 96 5.74 -1.59 27.90
CA ALA A 96 6.46 -0.71 28.82
C ALA A 96 7.43 -1.44 29.77
N ASP A 97 7.13 -2.67 30.13
CA ASP A 97 7.97 -3.56 30.93
C ASP A 97 9.06 -4.28 30.13
N GLY A 98 9.10 -4.09 28.81
CA GLY A 98 10.02 -4.74 27.89
C GLY A 98 9.52 -6.08 27.32
N ALA A 99 8.32 -6.55 27.70
CA ALA A 99 7.72 -7.75 27.14
C ALA A 99 7.40 -7.57 25.65
N ARG A 100 7.51 -8.68 24.88
CA ARG A 100 7.33 -8.68 23.42
C ARG A 100 6.47 -9.84 22.92
N ASN A 101 5.64 -10.39 23.78
CA ASN A 101 4.88 -11.61 23.53
C ASN A 101 3.36 -11.43 23.78
N PRO A 102 2.70 -10.51 23.08
CA PRO A 102 1.25 -10.39 23.22
C PRO A 102 0.55 -11.64 22.66
N GLU A 103 -0.53 -12.05 23.31
CA GLU A 103 -1.42 -13.11 22.86
C GLU A 103 -2.78 -12.52 22.48
N LEU A 104 -2.98 -12.22 21.21
CA LEU A 104 -4.22 -11.63 20.71
C LEU A 104 -5.34 -12.65 20.61
N ILE A 105 -6.39 -12.46 21.38
CA ILE A 105 -7.62 -13.28 21.34
C ILE A 105 -8.81 -12.42 20.90
N TYR A 106 -9.80 -13.07 20.30
CA TYR A 106 -11.04 -12.42 19.91
C TYR A 106 -11.76 -11.80 21.11
N ALA A 107 -12.14 -10.54 20.99
CA ALA A 107 -12.92 -9.81 22.00
C ALA A 107 -14.34 -9.50 21.52
N SER A 108 -14.50 -8.98 20.32
CA SER A 108 -15.81 -8.60 19.76
C SER A 108 -15.72 -8.40 18.24
N HIS A 109 -16.88 -8.25 17.60
CA HIS A 109 -16.97 -7.82 16.21
C HIS A 109 -18.16 -6.90 15.98
N ARG A 110 -18.13 -6.19 14.86
CA ARG A 110 -19.25 -5.41 14.31
C ARG A 110 -19.29 -5.57 12.79
N ILE A 111 -20.48 -5.57 12.22
CA ILE A 111 -20.67 -5.45 10.78
C ILE A 111 -21.18 -4.02 10.53
N LEU A 112 -20.45 -3.29 9.70
CA LEU A 112 -20.74 -1.91 9.34
C LEU A 112 -21.32 -1.87 7.92
N ASP A 113 -22.33 -1.04 7.70
CA ASP A 113 -22.99 -0.88 6.38
C ASP A 113 -22.10 -0.10 5.40
N GLU A 114 -21.02 0.50 5.88
CA GLU A 114 -20.08 1.27 5.08
C GLU A 114 -18.61 1.03 5.48
N LYS A 115 -17.70 1.40 4.58
CA LYS A 115 -16.27 1.31 4.83
C LYS A 115 -15.79 2.53 5.63
N PRO A 116 -15.11 2.31 6.78
CA PRO A 116 -14.45 3.39 7.50
C PRO A 116 -13.39 4.11 6.65
N VAL A 117 -13.34 5.43 6.75
CA VAL A 117 -12.28 6.23 6.13
C VAL A 117 -11.00 6.04 6.94
N LEU A 118 -9.90 5.75 6.26
CA LEU A 118 -8.57 5.71 6.87
C LEU A 118 -7.98 7.12 6.85
N GLU A 119 -7.94 7.78 7.99
CA GLU A 119 -7.48 9.16 8.09
C GLU A 119 -6.00 9.29 7.69
N GLY A 120 -5.72 10.20 6.76
CA GLY A 120 -4.37 10.49 6.29
C GLY A 120 -3.73 9.41 5.40
N LEU A 121 -4.47 8.37 5.03
CA LEU A 121 -3.99 7.27 4.18
C LEU A 121 -4.88 7.11 2.94
N PRO A 122 -4.30 6.69 1.81
CA PRO A 122 -5.10 6.27 0.67
C PRO A 122 -5.89 5.00 1.00
N GLY A 123 -7.06 4.84 0.39
CA GLY A 123 -7.89 3.67 0.57
C GLY A 123 -8.97 3.59 -0.50
N LEU A 124 -9.50 2.38 -0.69
CA LEU A 124 -10.66 2.16 -1.55
C LEU A 124 -11.87 2.91 -1.00
N HIS A 125 -12.74 3.35 -1.88
CA HIS A 125 -13.99 4.03 -1.54
C HIS A 125 -15.18 3.40 -2.27
N GLY A 126 -16.38 3.76 -1.88
CA GLY A 126 -17.62 3.26 -2.45
C GLY A 126 -18.43 2.44 -1.45
N ALA A 127 -19.65 2.07 -1.84
CA ALA A 127 -20.55 1.32 -0.99
C ALA A 127 -20.06 -0.14 -0.83
N CYS A 128 -19.82 -0.54 0.40
CA CYS A 128 -19.51 -1.93 0.75
C CYS A 128 -19.74 -2.14 2.25
N GLU A 129 -20.07 -3.37 2.64
CA GLU A 129 -20.09 -3.77 4.06
C GLU A 129 -18.65 -3.98 4.54
N THR A 130 -18.42 -3.70 5.83
CA THR A 130 -17.13 -3.93 6.49
C THR A 130 -17.33 -4.74 7.77
N LEU A 131 -16.59 -5.84 7.88
CA LEU A 131 -16.43 -6.55 9.13
C LEU A 131 -15.29 -5.91 9.92
N GLU A 132 -15.60 -5.50 11.15
CA GLU A 132 -14.61 -5.05 12.13
C GLU A 132 -14.51 -6.14 13.21
N ILE A 133 -13.30 -6.67 13.43
CA ILE A 133 -13.01 -7.63 14.51
C ILE A 133 -12.01 -7.00 15.47
N THR A 134 -12.36 -6.94 16.74
CA THR A 134 -11.44 -6.51 17.80
C THR A 134 -10.81 -7.75 18.44
N LEU A 135 -9.48 -7.78 18.37
CA LEU A 135 -8.64 -8.70 19.13
C LEU A 135 -8.06 -7.94 20.32
N ARG A 136 -7.92 -8.61 21.47
CA ARG A 136 -7.29 -8.04 22.67
C ARG A 136 -6.21 -8.97 23.17
N ASP A 137 -5.11 -8.39 23.62
CA ASP A 137 -4.07 -9.15 24.31
C ASP A 137 -4.61 -9.74 25.62
N ARG A 138 -4.32 -11.01 25.86
CA ARG A 138 -4.78 -11.75 27.04
C ARG A 138 -4.32 -11.15 28.36
N TRP A 139 -3.18 -10.49 28.36
CA TRP A 139 -2.45 -10.05 29.56
C TRP A 139 -2.49 -8.54 29.78
N THR A 140 -2.78 -7.79 28.74
CA THR A 140 -2.82 -6.34 28.78
C THR A 140 -4.05 -5.79 28.04
N ASP A 141 -4.25 -4.48 28.08
CA ASP A 141 -5.30 -3.81 27.32
C ASP A 141 -4.80 -3.31 25.95
N LEU A 142 -3.84 -4.04 25.32
CA LEU A 142 -3.48 -3.82 23.92
C LEU A 142 -4.60 -4.39 23.03
N GLU A 143 -5.12 -3.56 22.12
CA GLU A 143 -6.15 -3.99 21.17
C GLU A 143 -5.65 -3.89 19.73
N VAL A 144 -6.09 -4.82 18.88
CA VAL A 144 -5.94 -4.77 17.43
C VAL A 144 -7.32 -4.89 16.79
N VAL A 145 -7.70 -3.88 16.01
CA VAL A 145 -8.96 -3.86 15.29
C VAL A 145 -8.66 -4.17 13.83
N LEU A 146 -9.12 -5.34 13.36
CA LEU A 146 -8.98 -5.78 11.97
C LEU A 146 -10.20 -5.34 11.17
N LEU A 147 -9.96 -4.75 10.01
CA LEU A 147 -11.00 -4.30 9.08
C LEU A 147 -10.96 -5.15 7.81
N TYR A 148 -12.14 -5.64 7.40
CA TYR A 148 -12.37 -6.41 6.17
C TYR A 148 -13.52 -5.78 5.40
N SER A 149 -13.22 -4.96 4.39
CA SER A 149 -14.25 -4.32 3.55
C SER A 149 -14.45 -5.13 2.27
N VAL A 150 -15.71 -5.52 1.98
CA VAL A 150 -16.03 -6.48 0.92
C VAL A 150 -16.50 -5.76 -0.34
N PHE A 151 -15.67 -5.76 -1.38
CA PHE A 151 -16.01 -5.27 -2.71
C PHE A 151 -16.46 -6.43 -3.60
N ALA A 152 -17.71 -6.88 -3.37
CA ALA A 152 -18.24 -8.13 -3.90
C ALA A 152 -18.17 -8.26 -5.43
N GLU A 153 -18.42 -7.16 -6.17
CA GLU A 153 -18.38 -7.15 -7.65
C GLU A 153 -17.02 -7.52 -8.23
N TYR A 154 -15.93 -7.32 -7.47
CA TYR A 154 -14.54 -7.49 -7.94
C TYR A 154 -13.83 -8.68 -7.30
N ASP A 155 -14.53 -9.50 -6.55
CA ASP A 155 -13.93 -10.58 -5.73
C ASP A 155 -12.79 -10.08 -4.84
N ALA A 156 -12.99 -8.88 -4.26
CA ALA A 156 -11.98 -8.16 -3.52
C ALA A 156 -12.35 -7.96 -2.06
N ILE A 157 -11.35 -8.13 -1.18
CA ILE A 157 -11.41 -7.81 0.24
C ILE A 157 -10.31 -6.77 0.54
N ALA A 158 -10.71 -5.59 1.02
CA ALA A 158 -9.74 -4.60 1.50
C ALA A 158 -9.48 -4.84 3.00
N ARG A 159 -8.20 -4.93 3.36
CA ARG A 159 -7.76 -5.24 4.74
C ARG A 159 -6.86 -4.14 5.29
N SER A 160 -7.07 -3.81 6.56
CA SER A 160 -6.16 -3.01 7.36
C SER A 160 -6.29 -3.36 8.84
N ALA A 161 -5.34 -2.91 9.65
CA ALA A 161 -5.35 -3.08 11.08
C ALA A 161 -5.18 -1.74 11.79
N ARG A 162 -5.88 -1.55 12.90
CA ARG A 162 -5.69 -0.42 13.81
C ARG A 162 -5.25 -0.96 15.16
N ILE A 163 -4.06 -0.59 15.60
CA ILE A 163 -3.48 -0.99 16.87
C ILE A 163 -3.79 0.11 17.86
N VAL A 164 -4.42 -0.22 18.99
CA VAL A 164 -4.88 0.72 20.01
C VAL A 164 -4.16 0.42 21.32
N ASN A 165 -3.44 1.39 21.84
CA ASN A 165 -2.76 1.27 23.14
C ASN A 165 -3.68 1.72 24.28
N ARG A 166 -4.17 0.77 25.07
CA ARG A 166 -4.90 1.02 26.33
C ARG A 166 -4.19 0.45 27.56
N THR A 167 -2.88 0.12 27.41
CA THR A 167 -2.12 -0.59 28.46
C THR A 167 -1.78 0.26 29.69
N GLY A 168 -2.12 1.53 29.68
CA GLY A 168 -1.81 2.47 30.75
C GLY A 168 -0.42 3.12 30.67
N ALA A 169 0.42 2.70 29.70
CA ALA A 169 1.78 3.20 29.49
C ALA A 169 2.15 3.27 27.99
N PRO A 170 3.18 4.04 27.61
CA PRO A 170 3.66 4.05 26.22
C PRO A 170 4.20 2.69 25.79
N ILE A 171 3.91 2.32 24.54
CA ILE A 171 4.47 1.12 23.89
C ILE A 171 5.25 1.51 22.64
N ARG A 172 6.02 0.56 22.07
CA ARG A 172 6.69 0.74 20.79
C ARG A 172 6.26 -0.34 19.81
N LEU A 173 5.72 0.08 18.67
CA LEU A 173 5.47 -0.81 17.55
C LEU A 173 6.75 -0.94 16.75
N ASN A 174 7.23 -2.18 16.59
CA ASN A 174 8.42 -2.53 15.82
C ASN A 174 8.06 -3.11 14.45
N ALA A 175 6.83 -3.60 14.29
CA ALA A 175 6.21 -3.98 13.03
C ALA A 175 4.69 -3.80 13.11
N ALA A 176 4.08 -3.34 12.00
CA ALA A 176 2.63 -3.18 11.86
C ALA A 176 2.26 -3.38 10.37
N LEU A 177 2.02 -4.63 9.98
CA LEU A 177 1.62 -4.99 8.63
C LEU A 177 0.09 -4.93 8.49
N SER A 178 -0.38 -4.86 7.26
CA SER A 178 -1.80 -4.64 6.92
C SER A 178 -2.58 -5.94 6.73
N ALA A 179 -1.93 -6.99 6.23
CA ALA A 179 -2.59 -8.23 5.86
C ALA A 179 -1.68 -9.44 5.99
N CYS A 180 -2.31 -10.56 6.33
CA CYS A 180 -1.77 -11.90 6.27
C CYS A 180 -2.79 -12.81 5.56
N LEU A 181 -2.29 -13.77 4.80
CA LEU A 181 -3.07 -14.89 4.27
C LEU A 181 -2.28 -16.17 4.47
N ASP A 182 -2.84 -17.11 5.23
CA ASP A 182 -2.29 -18.45 5.41
C ASP A 182 -3.06 -19.43 4.51
N VAL A 183 -2.36 -20.07 3.57
CA VAL A 183 -2.93 -21.11 2.71
C VAL A 183 -2.35 -22.46 3.16
N PRO A 184 -3.18 -23.42 3.61
CA PRO A 184 -2.69 -24.71 4.14
C PRO A 184 -2.27 -25.66 3.00
N GLU A 185 -1.54 -25.16 2.04
CA GLU A 185 -1.06 -25.84 0.83
C GLU A 185 0.30 -25.28 0.43
N SER A 186 1.07 -26.03 -0.35
CA SER A 186 2.32 -25.61 -0.99
C SER A 186 2.24 -25.74 -2.52
N GLY A 187 3.35 -25.48 -3.20
CA GLY A 187 3.43 -25.61 -4.66
C GLY A 187 2.95 -24.38 -5.41
N PHE A 188 3.08 -23.22 -4.81
CA PHE A 188 2.76 -21.93 -5.42
C PHE A 188 3.99 -21.26 -6.04
N ASP A 189 3.72 -20.33 -6.96
CA ASP A 189 4.67 -19.34 -7.43
C ASP A 189 4.29 -17.95 -6.88
N LEU A 190 5.32 -17.13 -6.65
CA LEU A 190 5.15 -15.70 -6.41
C LEU A 190 5.48 -14.92 -7.68
N ILE A 191 4.54 -14.10 -8.15
CA ILE A 191 4.77 -13.15 -9.23
C ILE A 191 4.93 -11.76 -8.59
N HIS A 192 5.98 -11.06 -8.97
CA HIS A 192 6.23 -9.68 -8.55
C HIS A 192 6.81 -8.85 -9.69
N PHE A 193 6.89 -7.53 -9.47
CA PHE A 193 7.40 -6.59 -10.46
C PHE A 193 8.66 -5.93 -9.92
N TRP A 194 9.69 -5.85 -10.77
CA TRP A 194 10.94 -5.18 -10.46
C TRP A 194 11.36 -4.27 -11.61
N GLY A 195 12.37 -3.46 -11.41
CA GLY A 195 12.89 -2.64 -12.48
C GLY A 195 13.86 -1.57 -12.02
N ARG A 196 14.18 -0.71 -12.96
CA ARG A 196 14.98 0.48 -12.80
C ARG A 196 14.50 1.56 -13.76
N HIS A 197 15.03 2.76 -13.65
CA HIS A 197 14.76 3.82 -14.61
C HIS A 197 14.93 3.33 -16.06
N VAL A 198 13.92 3.57 -16.90
CA VAL A 198 13.80 3.13 -18.30
C VAL A 198 13.66 1.58 -18.48
N MET A 199 13.47 0.85 -17.38
CA MET A 199 13.19 -0.60 -17.39
C MET A 199 12.25 -0.96 -16.21
N GLU A 200 11.16 -0.23 -16.08
CA GLU A 200 10.19 -0.42 -15.00
C GLU A 200 9.31 -1.66 -15.27
N ARG A 201 8.79 -2.25 -14.20
CA ARG A 201 7.75 -3.30 -14.22
C ARG A 201 8.11 -4.54 -15.01
N GLN A 202 9.36 -4.98 -14.91
CA GLN A 202 9.72 -6.32 -15.38
C GLN A 202 9.00 -7.35 -14.51
N VAL A 203 8.42 -8.36 -15.13
CA VAL A 203 7.70 -9.42 -14.43
C VAL A 203 8.68 -10.53 -14.05
N GLU A 204 8.67 -10.90 -12.77
CA GLU A 204 9.39 -12.07 -12.25
C GLU A 204 8.39 -13.05 -11.68
N ARG A 205 8.54 -14.33 -11.98
CA ARG A 205 7.76 -15.43 -11.45
C ARG A 205 8.70 -16.47 -10.85
N THR A 206 8.63 -16.65 -9.53
CA THR A 206 9.54 -17.49 -8.77
C THR A 206 8.77 -18.56 -8.01
N PRO A 207 9.10 -19.86 -8.17
CA PRO A 207 8.54 -20.91 -7.34
C PRO A 207 8.86 -20.68 -5.86
N ILE A 208 7.85 -20.80 -5.01
CA ILE A 208 8.05 -20.75 -3.56
C ILE A 208 8.51 -22.12 -3.11
N THR A 209 9.57 -22.14 -2.32
CA THR A 209 10.13 -23.32 -1.68
C THR A 209 10.28 -23.03 -0.19
N HIS A 210 10.65 -24.04 0.61
CA HIS A 210 10.86 -23.83 2.05
C HIS A 210 11.76 -22.62 2.33
N GLY A 211 11.24 -21.67 3.09
CA GLY A 211 11.88 -20.39 3.38
C GLY A 211 11.06 -19.21 2.89
N LYS A 212 11.72 -18.07 2.67
CA LYS A 212 11.06 -16.79 2.40
C LYS A 212 11.49 -16.18 1.08
N ILE A 213 10.51 -15.72 0.30
CA ILE A 213 10.71 -14.79 -0.82
C ILE A 213 10.11 -13.46 -0.39
N SER A 214 10.91 -12.40 -0.40
CA SER A 214 10.48 -11.06 -0.01
C SER A 214 10.81 -10.04 -1.08
N VAL A 215 9.86 -9.15 -1.34
CA VAL A 215 10.05 -7.94 -2.16
C VAL A 215 9.70 -6.74 -1.32
N ASP A 216 10.54 -5.70 -1.38
CA ASP A 216 10.40 -4.60 -0.45
C ASP A 216 10.99 -3.29 -0.96
N SER A 217 10.74 -2.22 -0.22
CA SER A 217 11.45 -0.95 -0.34
C SER A 217 11.75 -0.37 1.04
N VAL A 218 12.97 0.16 1.17
CA VAL A 218 13.44 0.98 2.30
C VAL A 218 13.93 2.35 1.82
N ARG A 219 13.46 2.80 0.66
CA ARG A 219 13.91 4.02 -0.03
C ARG A 219 13.16 5.29 0.37
N GLY A 220 12.22 5.20 1.31
CA GLY A 220 11.28 6.28 1.65
C GLY A 220 10.06 6.31 0.73
N THR A 221 10.08 5.56 -0.36
CA THR A 221 8.99 5.39 -1.33
C THR A 221 8.88 3.95 -1.78
N SER A 222 7.71 3.53 -2.25
CA SER A 222 7.49 2.20 -2.83
C SER A 222 8.30 1.95 -4.12
N SER A 223 8.74 2.99 -4.78
CA SER A 223 9.70 3.03 -5.89
C SER A 223 9.43 2.13 -7.12
N HIS A 224 10.19 2.36 -8.20
CA HIS A 224 10.12 1.56 -9.43
C HIS A 224 11.01 0.30 -9.39
N GLN A 225 11.89 0.16 -8.38
CA GLN A 225 12.68 -1.05 -8.20
C GLN A 225 11.83 -2.25 -7.80
N HIS A 226 10.83 -2.03 -6.94
CA HIS A 226 9.79 -3.01 -6.60
C HIS A 226 8.45 -2.30 -6.42
N ASN A 227 7.40 -2.89 -6.99
CA ASN A 227 6.04 -2.38 -6.79
C ASN A 227 5.38 -3.04 -5.59
N PRO A 228 4.52 -2.33 -4.84
CA PRO A 228 3.80 -2.87 -3.68
C PRO A 228 2.62 -3.75 -4.13
N PHE A 229 2.93 -4.72 -5.00
CA PHE A 229 1.97 -5.64 -5.60
C PHE A 229 2.63 -6.99 -5.87
N VAL A 230 2.01 -8.06 -5.36
CA VAL A 230 2.44 -9.43 -5.61
C VAL A 230 1.23 -10.33 -5.92
N ILE A 231 1.48 -11.44 -6.61
CA ILE A 231 0.48 -12.48 -6.88
C ILE A 231 1.03 -13.81 -6.37
N LEU A 232 0.29 -14.46 -5.48
CA LEU A 232 0.44 -15.89 -5.22
C LEU A 232 -0.40 -16.64 -6.25
N CYS A 233 0.14 -17.65 -6.90
CA CYS A 233 -0.64 -18.44 -7.86
C CYS A 233 -0.23 -19.90 -7.89
N ASP A 234 -1.13 -20.76 -8.33
CA ASP A 234 -0.80 -22.15 -8.61
C ASP A 234 0.38 -22.22 -9.57
N HIS A 235 1.29 -23.19 -9.39
CA HIS A 235 2.48 -23.34 -10.24
C HIS A 235 2.14 -23.44 -11.73
N MET A 236 0.99 -24.04 -12.06
CA MET A 236 0.51 -24.18 -13.46
C MET A 236 -0.47 -23.07 -13.88
N ALA A 237 -0.66 -22.02 -13.07
CA ALA A 237 -1.55 -20.93 -13.45
C ALA A 237 -1.04 -20.19 -14.69
N THR A 238 -1.98 -19.85 -15.58
CA THR A 238 -1.77 -19.11 -16.83
C THR A 238 -2.59 -17.82 -16.82
N GLU A 239 -2.60 -17.09 -17.93
CA GLU A 239 -3.51 -15.93 -18.11
C GLU A 239 -5.00 -16.33 -18.00
N ASP A 240 -5.36 -17.56 -18.41
CA ASP A 240 -6.75 -17.99 -18.58
C ASP A 240 -7.18 -19.11 -17.64
N ALA A 241 -6.31 -19.64 -16.79
CA ALA A 241 -6.62 -20.75 -15.88
C ALA A 241 -5.72 -20.78 -14.65
N GLY A 242 -6.22 -21.38 -13.56
CA GLY A 242 -5.53 -21.58 -12.30
C GLY A 242 -5.92 -20.55 -11.22
N ARG A 243 -5.70 -20.92 -9.95
CA ARG A 243 -6.00 -20.06 -8.81
C ARG A 243 -4.91 -18.99 -8.65
N CYS A 244 -5.35 -17.77 -8.40
CA CYS A 244 -4.47 -16.62 -8.19
C CYS A 244 -5.02 -15.74 -7.07
N TRP A 245 -4.15 -15.31 -6.18
CA TRP A 245 -4.42 -14.35 -5.11
C TRP A 245 -3.52 -13.13 -5.30
N GLY A 246 -4.12 -12.00 -5.59
CA GLY A 246 -3.38 -10.75 -5.70
C GLY A 246 -3.37 -9.99 -4.38
N PHE A 247 -2.27 -9.31 -4.11
CA PHE A 247 -2.05 -8.47 -2.94
C PHE A 247 -1.52 -7.12 -3.40
N SER A 248 -2.26 -6.06 -3.12
CA SER A 248 -1.87 -4.69 -3.48
C SER A 248 -1.91 -3.80 -2.25
N LEU A 249 -0.77 -3.28 -1.82
CA LEU A 249 -0.72 -2.31 -0.75
C LEU A 249 -0.98 -0.91 -1.30
N LEU A 250 -2.01 -0.25 -0.80
CA LEU A 250 -2.37 1.12 -1.18
C LEU A 250 -1.54 2.10 -0.36
N TYR A 251 -0.26 2.16 -0.65
CA TYR A 251 0.72 2.95 0.09
C TYR A 251 1.92 3.30 -0.78
N SER A 252 2.44 4.50 -0.64
CA SER A 252 3.58 4.98 -1.42
C SER A 252 4.90 5.02 -0.67
N GLY A 253 4.91 4.65 0.62
CA GLY A 253 6.11 4.62 1.45
C GLY A 253 6.85 3.27 1.42
N ASN A 254 7.71 3.05 2.41
CA ASN A 254 8.43 1.80 2.59
C ASN A 254 7.47 0.64 2.83
N PHE A 255 7.60 -0.42 2.04
CA PHE A 255 6.72 -1.58 2.12
C PHE A 255 7.51 -2.89 2.13
N VAL A 256 6.85 -3.94 2.56
CA VAL A 256 7.29 -5.32 2.40
C VAL A 256 6.10 -6.19 1.99
N ALA A 257 6.35 -7.12 1.06
CA ALA A 257 5.51 -8.28 0.78
C ALA A 257 6.38 -9.53 0.87
N CYS A 258 5.98 -10.51 1.67
CA CYS A 258 6.73 -11.72 1.91
C CYS A 258 5.83 -12.93 1.72
N ALA A 259 6.27 -13.92 0.94
CA ALA A 259 5.69 -15.25 0.85
C ALA A 259 6.64 -16.25 1.49
N GLU A 260 6.12 -17.10 2.36
CA GLU A 260 6.88 -18.09 3.14
C GLU A 260 6.22 -19.46 3.06
N GLU A 261 6.96 -20.47 2.68
CA GLU A 261 6.55 -21.86 2.84
C GLU A 261 7.22 -22.43 4.09
N ASP A 262 6.42 -22.90 5.04
CA ASP A 262 6.89 -23.43 6.32
C ASP A 262 7.23 -24.94 6.24
N GLN A 263 7.71 -25.48 7.37
CA GLN A 263 8.10 -26.90 7.52
C GLN A 263 6.91 -27.87 7.34
N SER A 264 5.67 -27.37 7.42
CA SER A 264 4.43 -28.15 7.29
C SER A 264 3.82 -28.03 5.89
N CYS A 265 4.55 -27.46 4.93
CA CYS A 265 4.10 -27.24 3.56
C CYS A 265 2.85 -26.33 3.50
N SER A 266 2.76 -25.35 4.39
CA SER A 266 1.78 -24.29 4.33
C SER A 266 2.45 -23.00 3.82
N CYS A 267 1.71 -22.21 3.06
CA CYS A 267 2.20 -20.95 2.51
C CYS A 267 1.55 -19.77 3.21
N ARG A 268 2.37 -18.85 3.73
CA ARG A 268 1.93 -17.59 4.33
C ARG A 268 2.36 -16.41 3.47
N VAL A 269 1.42 -15.52 3.16
CA VAL A 269 1.73 -14.24 2.53
C VAL A 269 1.43 -13.11 3.49
N THR A 270 2.41 -12.23 3.74
CA THR A 270 2.22 -11.02 4.56
C THR A 270 2.55 -9.78 3.76
N MET A 271 1.84 -8.65 4.02
CA MET A 271 2.05 -7.38 3.33
C MET A 271 1.78 -6.19 4.25
N GLY A 272 2.61 -5.16 4.16
CA GLY A 272 2.41 -3.91 4.90
C GLY A 272 3.61 -2.98 4.89
N ILE A 273 3.70 -2.11 5.90
CA ILE A 273 4.85 -1.22 6.11
C ILE A 273 6.10 -2.06 6.40
N ASN A 274 7.22 -1.70 5.76
CA ASN A 274 8.49 -2.38 5.98
C ASN A 274 8.96 -2.19 7.45
N PRO A 275 9.21 -3.26 8.20
CA PRO A 275 9.67 -3.16 9.58
C PRO A 275 11.13 -2.70 9.72
N THR A 276 11.91 -2.69 8.63
CA THR A 276 13.31 -2.24 8.66
C THR A 276 13.39 -0.75 8.94
N GLY A 277 13.93 -0.39 10.09
CA GLY A 277 14.02 0.99 10.55
C GLY A 277 12.69 1.59 11.02
N PHE A 278 11.64 0.78 11.14
CA PHE A 278 10.35 1.20 11.68
C PHE A 278 10.33 1.03 13.20
N GLU A 279 10.09 2.12 13.91
CA GLU A 279 9.75 2.15 15.33
C GLU A 279 8.75 3.28 15.54
N TRP A 280 7.56 2.93 16.04
CA TRP A 280 6.53 3.91 16.32
C TRP A 280 6.16 3.87 17.79
N ARG A 281 6.44 4.98 18.51
CA ARG A 281 6.01 5.16 19.90
C ARG A 281 4.53 5.53 19.90
N LEU A 282 3.74 4.77 20.66
CA LEU A 282 2.31 4.95 20.80
C LEU A 282 1.99 5.21 22.27
N GLU A 283 1.51 6.40 22.58
CA GLU A 283 1.13 6.77 23.94
C GLU A 283 -0.15 6.04 24.37
N ASN A 284 -0.40 6.00 25.68
CA ASN A 284 -1.64 5.41 26.18
C ASN A 284 -2.86 6.19 25.67
N GLY A 285 -3.84 5.50 25.13
CA GLY A 285 -5.05 6.07 24.51
C GLY A 285 -4.90 6.40 23.02
N GLU A 286 -3.71 6.34 22.44
CA GLU A 286 -3.48 6.55 21.02
C GLU A 286 -3.69 5.28 20.20
N SER A 287 -3.82 5.46 18.88
CA SER A 287 -3.91 4.36 17.92
C SER A 287 -3.02 4.58 16.70
N PHE A 288 -2.56 3.48 16.13
CA PHE A 288 -1.81 3.44 14.87
C PHE A 288 -2.62 2.70 13.81
N GLN A 289 -2.88 3.35 12.67
CA GLN A 289 -3.59 2.77 11.54
C GLN A 289 -2.60 2.30 10.47
N THR A 290 -2.65 1.01 10.08
CA THR A 290 -1.88 0.51 8.95
C THR A 290 -2.49 0.97 7.62
N PRO A 291 -1.69 1.07 6.54
CA PRO A 291 -2.22 1.23 5.19
C PRO A 291 -3.19 0.11 4.82
N GLU A 292 -3.99 0.34 3.80
CA GLU A 292 -4.92 -0.67 3.28
C GLU A 292 -4.24 -1.59 2.27
N ALA A 293 -4.48 -2.89 2.37
CA ALA A 293 -4.14 -3.89 1.38
C ALA A 293 -5.41 -4.40 0.69
N ALA A 294 -5.45 -4.34 -0.63
CA ALA A 294 -6.54 -4.91 -1.42
C ALA A 294 -6.16 -6.32 -1.86
N LEU A 295 -6.90 -7.32 -1.38
CA LEU A 295 -6.75 -8.72 -1.73
C LEU A 295 -7.84 -9.10 -2.76
N VAL A 296 -7.44 -9.74 -3.86
CA VAL A 296 -8.38 -10.19 -4.90
C VAL A 296 -8.09 -11.65 -5.22
N TYR A 297 -9.14 -12.45 -5.36
CA TYR A 297 -9.04 -13.84 -5.79
C TYR A 297 -9.53 -14.02 -7.23
N SER A 298 -8.92 -14.97 -7.95
CA SER A 298 -9.40 -15.47 -9.24
C SER A 298 -9.12 -16.96 -9.38
N GLY A 299 -10.12 -17.77 -9.69
CA GLY A 299 -9.97 -19.15 -10.16
C GLY A 299 -9.79 -19.27 -11.68
N GLU A 300 -9.83 -18.13 -12.40
CA GLU A 300 -9.82 -18.05 -13.86
C GLU A 300 -8.50 -17.46 -14.39
N GLY A 301 -7.39 -17.64 -13.65
CA GLY A 301 -6.06 -17.20 -14.06
C GLY A 301 -5.74 -15.74 -13.81
N ILE A 302 -4.52 -15.37 -14.21
CA ILE A 302 -3.88 -14.07 -13.93
C ILE A 302 -4.59 -12.94 -14.71
N GLY A 303 -5.04 -13.19 -15.93
CA GLY A 303 -5.74 -12.20 -16.76
C GLY A 303 -7.07 -11.77 -16.14
N ALA A 304 -7.85 -12.70 -15.57
CA ALA A 304 -9.06 -12.37 -14.86
C ALA A 304 -8.78 -11.58 -13.58
N LEU A 305 -7.77 -11.98 -12.80
CA LEU A 305 -7.28 -11.25 -11.62
C LEU A 305 -6.93 -9.79 -11.97
N SER A 306 -6.13 -9.60 -13.02
CA SER A 306 -5.72 -8.28 -13.52
C SER A 306 -6.92 -7.41 -13.89
N ARG A 307 -7.90 -7.96 -14.64
CA ARG A 307 -9.12 -7.23 -15.01
C ARG A 307 -9.97 -6.83 -13.81
N ARG A 308 -10.04 -7.67 -12.75
CA ARG A 308 -10.72 -7.33 -11.48
C ARG A 308 -10.07 -6.14 -10.80
N TYR A 309 -8.73 -6.13 -10.68
CA TYR A 309 -8.00 -4.98 -10.15
C TYR A 309 -8.19 -3.71 -10.97
N HIS A 310 -8.16 -3.79 -12.29
CA HIS A 310 -8.38 -2.61 -13.14
C HIS A 310 -9.75 -2.00 -12.94
N LYS A 311 -10.80 -2.81 -12.80
CA LYS A 311 -12.16 -2.32 -12.52
C LYS A 311 -12.25 -1.71 -11.12
N LEU A 312 -11.73 -2.40 -10.12
CA LEU A 312 -11.68 -1.95 -8.73
C LEU A 312 -10.97 -0.59 -8.62
N TYR A 313 -9.79 -0.44 -9.22
CA TYR A 313 -9.03 0.80 -9.14
C TYR A 313 -9.73 1.96 -9.83
N ARG A 314 -10.28 1.75 -11.02
CA ARG A 314 -10.98 2.81 -11.75
C ARG A 314 -12.19 3.34 -10.99
N ARG A 315 -12.92 2.48 -10.30
CA ARG A 315 -14.19 2.85 -9.67
C ARG A 315 -14.08 3.17 -8.19
N ASN A 316 -13.11 2.54 -7.51
CA ASN A 316 -13.04 2.56 -6.05
C ASN A 316 -11.71 3.12 -5.50
N LEU A 317 -10.70 3.41 -6.35
CA LEU A 317 -9.44 4.03 -5.92
C LEU A 317 -9.21 5.37 -6.60
N CYS A 318 -9.32 5.42 -7.94
CA CYS A 318 -9.15 6.66 -8.70
C CYS A 318 -10.27 7.64 -8.37
N ARG A 319 -9.91 8.92 -8.27
CA ARG A 319 -10.84 10.01 -7.91
C ARG A 319 -10.74 11.13 -8.93
N GLY A 320 -11.67 12.09 -8.85
CA GLY A 320 -11.73 13.24 -9.72
C GLY A 320 -12.29 12.93 -11.11
N GLU A 321 -12.34 13.95 -11.95
CA GLU A 321 -12.96 13.84 -13.28
C GLU A 321 -12.26 12.85 -14.22
N TRP A 322 -10.96 12.62 -14.04
CA TRP A 322 -10.15 11.73 -14.87
C TRP A 322 -10.25 10.24 -14.48
N ALA A 323 -10.97 9.90 -13.44
CA ALA A 323 -11.10 8.50 -13.01
C ALA A 323 -11.64 7.60 -14.12
N LEU A 324 -12.64 8.09 -14.87
CA LEU A 324 -13.32 7.34 -15.95
C LEU A 324 -13.15 7.96 -17.34
N LYS A 325 -12.59 9.17 -17.45
CA LYS A 325 -12.31 9.79 -18.73
C LYS A 325 -11.07 9.22 -19.39
N GLN A 326 -11.06 9.19 -20.71
CA GLN A 326 -9.86 8.89 -21.49
C GLN A 326 -8.82 9.99 -21.23
N ARG A 327 -7.57 9.58 -20.98
CA ARG A 327 -6.42 10.49 -20.83
C ARG A 327 -6.09 11.07 -22.21
N PRO A 328 -5.71 12.35 -22.29
CA PRO A 328 -5.26 12.93 -23.55
C PRO A 328 -3.97 12.26 -24.02
N VAL A 329 -3.83 12.11 -25.32
CA VAL A 329 -2.53 11.78 -25.92
C VAL A 329 -1.62 12.98 -25.75
N LEU A 330 -0.49 12.78 -25.05
CA LEU A 330 0.41 13.88 -24.70
C LEU A 330 1.79 13.76 -25.33
N ILE A 331 2.44 14.89 -25.51
CA ILE A 331 3.86 15.04 -25.79
C ILE A 331 4.50 15.86 -24.67
N ASN A 332 5.70 15.45 -24.24
CA ASN A 332 6.51 16.18 -23.27
C ASN A 332 7.74 16.78 -24.00
N ASN A 333 8.13 18.01 -23.67
CA ASN A 333 9.23 18.70 -24.36
C ASN A 333 10.62 18.26 -23.90
N TRP A 334 10.77 17.50 -22.81
CA TRP A 334 12.08 17.27 -22.17
C TRP A 334 13.14 16.77 -23.15
N GLU A 335 12.90 15.65 -23.81
CA GLU A 335 13.86 15.05 -24.73
C GLU A 335 14.16 15.92 -25.98
N ALA A 336 13.28 16.87 -26.31
CA ALA A 336 13.47 17.76 -27.45
C ALA A 336 14.30 19.01 -27.10
N THR A 337 14.27 19.47 -25.84
CA THR A 337 14.79 20.79 -25.49
C THR A 337 15.64 20.81 -24.21
N TYR A 338 15.43 19.85 -23.29
CA TYR A 338 15.92 19.93 -21.92
C TYR A 338 15.59 21.32 -21.31
N PHE A 339 16.58 22.03 -20.76
CA PHE A 339 16.41 23.36 -20.19
C PHE A 339 16.44 24.50 -21.23
N ASP A 340 16.82 24.23 -22.49
CA ASP A 340 16.90 25.22 -23.55
C ASP A 340 15.60 25.38 -24.31
N PHE A 341 14.61 26.02 -23.68
CA PHE A 341 13.35 26.38 -24.31
C PHE A 341 12.86 27.78 -23.91
N ASP A 342 11.99 28.29 -24.76
CA ASP A 342 11.16 29.47 -24.53
C ASP A 342 9.72 29.16 -25.00
N ASP A 343 8.81 30.10 -24.77
CA ASP A 343 7.40 29.96 -25.16
C ASP A 343 7.22 29.76 -26.68
N ASP A 344 8.06 30.34 -27.53
CA ASP A 344 7.97 30.16 -28.98
C ASP A 344 8.40 28.76 -29.43
N LYS A 345 9.46 28.19 -28.84
CA LYS A 345 9.86 26.78 -29.08
C LYS A 345 8.75 25.82 -28.66
N LEU A 346 8.15 26.04 -27.47
CA LEU A 346 7.05 25.21 -26.96
C LEU A 346 5.83 25.26 -27.87
N VAL A 347 5.43 26.44 -28.31
CA VAL A 347 4.30 26.59 -29.24
C VAL A 347 4.59 25.90 -30.58
N LYS A 348 5.81 26.02 -31.11
CA LYS A 348 6.19 25.36 -32.36
C LYS A 348 6.11 23.82 -32.25
N ILE A 349 6.50 23.23 -31.09
CA ILE A 349 6.32 21.81 -30.83
C ILE A 349 4.84 21.46 -30.81
N ALA A 350 4.01 22.29 -30.16
CA ALA A 350 2.58 22.07 -30.06
C ALA A 350 1.88 22.18 -31.43
N GLU A 351 2.26 23.13 -32.28
CA GLU A 351 1.74 23.27 -33.65
C GLU A 351 1.94 21.98 -34.44
N GLN A 352 3.16 21.45 -34.45
CA GLN A 352 3.48 20.21 -35.15
C GLN A 352 2.79 18.98 -34.52
N ALA A 353 2.72 18.95 -33.19
CA ALA A 353 2.06 17.86 -32.47
C ALA A 353 0.53 17.83 -32.69
N SER A 354 -0.12 19.00 -32.74
CA SER A 354 -1.56 19.11 -32.99
C SER A 354 -1.96 18.59 -34.37
N GLU A 355 -1.13 18.82 -35.38
CA GLU A 355 -1.35 18.27 -36.74
C GLU A 355 -1.32 16.73 -36.77
N LEU A 356 -0.61 16.11 -35.81
CA LEU A 356 -0.53 14.65 -35.64
C LEU A 356 -1.62 14.09 -34.71
N GLY A 357 -2.52 14.94 -34.20
CA GLY A 357 -3.60 14.53 -33.31
C GLY A 357 -3.20 14.38 -31.83
N VAL A 358 -2.07 14.96 -31.41
CA VAL A 358 -1.69 15.04 -29.99
C VAL A 358 -2.59 16.07 -29.29
N GLU A 359 -3.06 15.75 -28.09
CA GLU A 359 -4.11 16.48 -27.38
C GLU A 359 -3.58 17.34 -26.21
N MET A 360 -2.32 17.12 -25.80
CA MET A 360 -1.72 17.84 -24.67
C MET A 360 -0.22 18.03 -24.89
N LEU A 361 0.29 19.23 -24.58
CA LEU A 361 1.70 19.51 -24.39
C LEU A 361 2.00 19.56 -22.89
N VAL A 362 2.97 18.78 -22.41
CA VAL A 362 3.48 18.88 -21.04
C VAL A 362 4.83 19.59 -21.07
N VAL A 363 4.92 20.73 -20.37
CA VAL A 363 6.16 21.46 -20.15
C VAL A 363 6.88 20.83 -18.95
N ASP A 364 8.05 20.27 -19.21
CA ASP A 364 8.88 19.60 -18.22
C ASP A 364 9.71 20.58 -17.40
N ASP A 365 10.75 20.10 -16.72
CA ASP A 365 11.63 20.86 -15.83
C ASP A 365 12.19 22.14 -16.49
N GLY A 366 12.28 23.22 -15.72
CA GLY A 366 12.89 24.46 -16.16
C GLY A 366 11.95 25.61 -16.49
N TRP A 367 10.64 25.50 -16.28
CA TRP A 367 9.67 26.59 -16.50
C TRP A 367 9.61 27.62 -15.36
N PHE A 368 10.25 27.35 -14.23
CA PHE A 368 10.14 28.11 -12.97
C PHE A 368 11.50 28.64 -12.49
N GLY A 369 11.48 29.68 -11.66
CA GLY A 369 12.64 30.27 -11.01
C GLY A 369 13.82 30.51 -11.96
N ASN A 370 15.02 30.40 -11.45
CA ASN A 370 16.28 30.43 -12.25
C ASN A 370 16.73 29.03 -12.68
N ARG A 371 15.75 28.15 -12.99
CA ARG A 371 15.97 26.75 -13.35
C ARG A 371 16.48 26.59 -14.78
N PHE A 372 17.76 26.89 -14.99
CA PHE A 372 18.47 26.73 -16.27
C PHE A 372 19.32 25.46 -16.32
N ASP A 373 19.44 24.77 -15.20
CA ASP A 373 20.12 23.48 -15.01
C ASP A 373 19.54 22.77 -13.78
N ASP A 374 19.96 21.54 -13.52
CA ASP A 374 19.46 20.71 -12.43
C ASP A 374 20.08 20.99 -11.06
N ASN A 375 20.94 22.03 -10.93
CA ASN A 375 21.61 22.34 -9.67
C ASN A 375 20.90 23.41 -8.84
N ARG A 376 19.90 24.10 -9.40
CA ARG A 376 19.31 25.29 -8.78
C ARG A 376 17.80 25.36 -8.89
N ALA A 377 17.21 26.25 -8.10
CA ALA A 377 15.82 26.74 -8.15
C ALA A 377 14.73 25.69 -7.94
N LEU A 378 15.04 24.42 -7.71
CA LEU A 378 13.99 23.46 -7.34
C LEU A 378 13.40 23.85 -5.99
N GLY A 379 12.08 23.99 -5.93
CA GLY A 379 11.34 24.57 -4.80
C GLY A 379 10.79 25.98 -5.08
N ASP A 380 11.37 26.70 -6.04
CA ASP A 380 10.94 28.06 -6.41
C ASP A 380 9.91 28.01 -7.56
N TRP A 381 8.72 27.52 -7.26
CA TRP A 381 7.65 27.28 -8.24
C TRP A 381 6.98 28.59 -8.73
N ILE A 382 7.78 29.51 -9.22
CA ILE A 382 7.35 30.81 -9.78
C ILE A 382 7.77 30.85 -11.24
N VAL A 383 6.83 31.13 -12.14
CA VAL A 383 7.05 31.13 -13.59
C VAL A 383 8.27 31.99 -13.96
N ASN A 384 9.21 31.41 -14.70
CA ASN A 384 10.33 32.14 -15.28
C ASN A 384 9.86 32.95 -16.49
N THR A 385 9.76 34.28 -16.31
CA THR A 385 9.24 35.19 -17.35
C THR A 385 10.25 35.50 -18.47
N GLU A 386 11.50 35.10 -18.34
CA GLU A 386 12.48 35.18 -19.44
C GLU A 386 12.21 34.05 -20.45
N LYS A 387 11.84 32.85 -19.97
CA LYS A 387 11.50 31.71 -20.80
C LYS A 387 10.05 31.74 -21.26
N VAL A 388 9.12 32.05 -20.36
CA VAL A 388 7.67 32.09 -20.64
C VAL A 388 7.21 33.54 -20.62
N ARG A 389 7.45 34.23 -21.74
CA ARG A 389 7.17 35.65 -21.89
C ARG A 389 5.67 35.93 -21.86
N GLY A 390 5.25 36.77 -20.92
CA GLY A 390 3.85 37.07 -20.67
C GLY A 390 3.16 36.11 -19.70
N GLY A 391 3.93 35.16 -19.10
CA GLY A 391 3.47 34.26 -18.08
C GLY A 391 2.76 33.00 -18.59
N MET A 392 2.49 32.08 -17.67
CA MET A 392 1.91 30.78 -18.00
C MET A 392 0.51 30.90 -18.63
N GLY A 393 -0.31 31.87 -18.20
CA GLY A 393 -1.65 32.08 -18.76
C GLY A 393 -1.61 32.35 -20.27
N LYS A 394 -0.68 33.20 -20.74
CA LYS A 394 -0.52 33.49 -22.16
C LYS A 394 -0.04 32.27 -22.95
N LEU A 395 0.86 31.46 -22.38
CA LEU A 395 1.28 30.22 -23.01
C LEU A 395 0.08 29.24 -23.11
N CYS A 396 -0.69 29.11 -22.04
CA CYS A 396 -1.90 28.30 -22.01
C CYS A 396 -2.91 28.72 -23.10
N GLU A 397 -3.18 30.01 -23.25
CA GLU A 397 -4.04 30.54 -24.32
C GLU A 397 -3.55 30.16 -25.73
N ARG A 398 -2.23 30.27 -25.97
CA ARG A 398 -1.61 29.89 -27.27
C ARG A 398 -1.77 28.41 -27.56
N ILE A 399 -1.54 27.53 -26.55
CA ILE A 399 -1.67 26.09 -26.68
C ILE A 399 -3.14 25.70 -26.86
N ASN A 400 -4.04 26.31 -26.09
CA ASN A 400 -5.50 26.04 -26.21
C ASN A 400 -6.06 26.47 -27.57
N ALA A 401 -5.51 27.51 -28.18
CA ALA A 401 -5.90 27.94 -29.53
C ALA A 401 -5.58 26.88 -30.62
N LEU A 402 -4.67 25.95 -30.34
CA LEU A 402 -4.36 24.79 -31.18
C LEU A 402 -5.28 23.57 -30.90
N GLY A 403 -6.25 23.71 -30.00
CA GLY A 403 -7.10 22.61 -29.54
C GLY A 403 -6.43 21.67 -28.54
N MET A 404 -5.26 22.00 -28.06
CA MET A 404 -4.49 21.20 -27.11
C MET A 404 -4.63 21.73 -25.68
N LYS A 405 -4.37 20.84 -24.70
CA LYS A 405 -4.23 21.20 -23.28
C LYS A 405 -2.77 21.47 -22.95
N LEU A 406 -2.52 22.28 -21.91
CA LEU A 406 -1.20 22.49 -21.31
C LEU A 406 -1.09 21.70 -20.00
N GLY A 407 -0.02 20.96 -19.81
CA GLY A 407 0.36 20.32 -18.55
C GLY A 407 1.73 20.85 -18.08
N LEU A 408 2.00 20.75 -16.79
CA LEU A 408 3.27 21.16 -16.19
C LEU A 408 3.87 20.00 -15.41
N TRP A 409 5.18 19.83 -15.51
CA TRP A 409 5.95 18.99 -14.62
C TRP A 409 6.13 19.68 -13.26
N PHE A 410 6.03 18.89 -12.19
CA PHE A 410 6.12 19.37 -10.82
C PHE A 410 6.75 18.29 -9.92
N GLU A 411 7.82 18.63 -9.20
CA GLU A 411 8.54 17.74 -8.26
C GLU A 411 8.55 18.36 -6.85
N PRO A 412 7.42 18.30 -6.13
CA PRO A 412 7.19 19.10 -4.92
C PRO A 412 7.95 18.61 -3.69
N GLU A 413 8.43 17.38 -3.69
CA GLU A 413 9.12 16.76 -2.56
C GLU A 413 10.60 17.09 -2.46
N MET A 414 11.16 17.69 -3.51
CA MET A 414 12.61 17.97 -3.61
C MET A 414 12.90 19.46 -3.62
N ILE A 415 14.12 19.82 -3.24
CA ILE A 415 14.59 21.20 -3.17
C ILE A 415 16.07 21.30 -3.52
N SER A 416 16.47 22.36 -4.22
CA SER A 416 17.89 22.71 -4.43
C SER A 416 18.40 23.61 -3.30
N GLU A 417 19.66 23.44 -2.87
CA GLU A 417 20.28 24.38 -1.94
C GLU A 417 20.38 25.80 -2.52
N ASP A 418 20.56 25.90 -3.84
CA ASP A 418 20.48 27.17 -4.56
C ASP A 418 19.02 27.44 -4.98
N SER A 419 18.16 27.71 -4.01
CA SER A 419 16.78 28.16 -4.19
C SER A 419 16.41 29.19 -3.13
N GLU A 420 15.42 30.04 -3.42
CA GLU A 420 14.88 30.99 -2.43
C GLU A 420 14.18 30.26 -1.29
N LEU A 421 13.48 29.15 -1.59
CA LEU A 421 12.82 28.34 -0.59
C LEU A 421 13.83 27.76 0.42
N TYR A 422 14.97 27.23 -0.05
CA TYR A 422 16.01 26.72 0.85
C TYR A 422 16.65 27.82 1.68
N ARG A 423 16.93 28.99 1.08
CA ARG A 423 17.47 30.15 1.81
C ARG A 423 16.54 30.63 2.93
N ALA A 424 15.21 30.55 2.68
CA ALA A 424 14.20 30.90 3.67
C ALA A 424 14.01 29.83 4.77
N HIS A 425 14.09 28.55 4.39
CA HIS A 425 13.75 27.43 5.24
C HIS A 425 14.71 26.23 5.09
N PRO A 426 16.00 26.38 5.46
CA PRO A 426 16.97 25.28 5.37
C PRO A 426 16.61 24.13 6.34
N ASP A 427 15.84 24.42 7.39
CA ASP A 427 15.35 23.46 8.38
C ASP A 427 14.19 22.58 7.88
N TRP A 428 13.67 22.84 6.68
CA TRP A 428 12.62 22.02 6.05
C TRP A 428 13.14 20.77 5.37
N CYS A 429 14.45 20.66 5.18
CA CYS A 429 15.05 19.48 4.58
C CYS A 429 15.25 18.36 5.59
N LEU A 430 15.05 17.12 5.15
CA LEU A 430 15.35 15.93 5.95
C LEU A 430 16.86 15.87 6.23
N HIS A 431 17.23 15.95 7.50
CA HIS A 431 18.61 15.78 7.95
C HIS A 431 18.67 15.41 9.44
N ALA A 432 19.74 14.75 9.83
CA ALA A 432 20.05 14.53 11.24
C ALA A 432 20.94 15.66 11.76
N PRO A 433 20.62 16.29 12.91
CA PRO A 433 21.45 17.38 13.49
C PRO A 433 22.93 16.96 13.63
N GLY A 434 23.84 17.83 13.15
CA GLY A 434 25.27 17.61 13.20
C GLY A 434 25.81 16.58 12.21
N ARG A 435 25.02 16.12 11.26
CA ARG A 435 25.43 15.20 10.18
C ARG A 435 25.26 15.85 8.82
N GLY A 436 26.01 15.35 7.82
CA GLY A 436 25.88 15.77 6.43
C GLY A 436 24.52 15.34 5.84
N THR A 437 24.10 16.07 4.81
CA THR A 437 22.91 15.76 4.03
C THR A 437 23.20 14.69 2.97
N SER A 438 22.18 13.90 2.60
CA SER A 438 22.22 12.99 1.47
C SER A 438 21.53 13.63 0.27
N ARG A 439 22.18 13.63 -0.89
CA ARG A 439 21.66 14.25 -2.12
C ARG A 439 21.40 13.20 -3.17
N GLY A 440 20.25 13.30 -3.82
CA GLY A 440 19.95 12.62 -5.08
C GLY A 440 19.88 13.65 -6.20
N ARG A 441 20.64 13.49 -7.30
CA ARG A 441 20.69 14.45 -8.43
C ARG A 441 20.96 15.91 -7.98
N ASN A 442 21.86 16.13 -7.03
CA ASN A 442 22.15 17.45 -6.41
C ASN A 442 20.95 18.09 -5.66
N GLN A 443 19.96 17.31 -5.30
CA GLN A 443 18.73 17.74 -4.63
C GLN A 443 18.64 17.20 -3.21
N LEU A 444 17.96 17.93 -2.34
CA LEU A 444 17.61 17.53 -0.99
C LEU A 444 16.12 17.20 -0.92
N VAL A 445 15.72 16.40 0.06
CA VAL A 445 14.33 16.00 0.28
C VAL A 445 13.71 16.89 1.36
N LEU A 446 12.53 17.44 1.09
CA LEU A 446 11.73 18.18 2.06
C LEU A 446 11.10 17.23 3.09
N ASP A 447 11.01 17.66 4.34
CA ASP A 447 10.32 16.94 5.40
C ASP A 447 8.80 17.06 5.26
N MET A 448 8.22 16.20 4.45
CA MET A 448 6.77 16.17 4.19
C MET A 448 5.95 15.71 5.42
N SER A 449 6.58 15.30 6.52
CA SER A 449 5.87 15.06 7.79
C SER A 449 5.42 16.37 8.46
N ARG A 450 6.10 17.46 8.15
CA ARG A 450 5.79 18.81 8.67
C ARG A 450 4.57 19.40 7.96
N LYS A 451 3.66 19.94 8.77
CA LYS A 451 2.45 20.58 8.23
C LYS A 451 2.75 21.86 7.47
N ASP A 452 3.68 22.69 7.95
CA ASP A 452 4.09 23.94 7.28
C ASP A 452 4.69 23.71 5.90
N VAL A 453 5.47 22.64 5.72
CA VAL A 453 6.00 22.22 4.42
C VAL A 453 4.84 21.84 3.48
N ARG A 454 3.95 20.95 3.92
CA ARG A 454 2.78 20.53 3.12
C ARG A 454 1.88 21.69 2.75
N ASP A 455 1.61 22.61 3.69
CA ASP A 455 0.78 23.80 3.45
C ASP A 455 1.41 24.72 2.39
N CYS A 456 2.73 24.92 2.43
CA CYS A 456 3.44 25.68 1.43
C CYS A 456 3.33 25.06 0.04
N ILE A 457 3.60 23.76 -0.08
CA ILE A 457 3.50 23.03 -1.34
C ILE A 457 2.07 23.04 -1.89
N HIS A 458 1.08 22.84 -1.02
CA HIS A 458 -0.34 22.89 -1.41
C HIS A 458 -0.78 24.26 -1.90
N LEU A 459 -0.30 25.33 -1.27
CA LEU A 459 -0.57 26.71 -1.70
C LEU A 459 0.02 27.01 -3.09
N VAL A 460 1.21 26.51 -3.36
CA VAL A 460 1.89 26.68 -4.64
C VAL A 460 1.17 25.91 -5.73
N ALA A 461 0.93 24.61 -5.50
CA ALA A 461 0.17 23.78 -6.44
C ALA A 461 -1.27 24.30 -6.68
N GLY A 462 -1.93 24.84 -5.64
CA GLY A 462 -3.29 25.36 -5.73
C GLY A 462 -3.43 26.73 -6.42
N LYS A 463 -2.38 27.56 -6.40
CA LYS A 463 -2.39 28.85 -7.10
C LYS A 463 -2.29 28.70 -8.62
N ASP A 464 -1.58 27.67 -9.06
CA ASP A 464 -1.39 27.38 -10.48
C ASP A 464 -2.51 26.46 -11.05
N THR A 465 -3.23 25.72 -10.19
CA THR A 465 -4.38 24.88 -10.62
C THR A 465 -5.63 25.67 -10.97
N ASN A 466 -5.73 26.97 -10.64
CA ASN A 466 -6.77 27.83 -11.19
C ASN A 466 -6.51 28.25 -12.64
N MET A 467 -5.42 27.78 -13.24
CA MET A 467 -5.06 27.98 -14.66
C MET A 467 -5.23 26.71 -15.51
N LEU A 468 -5.78 25.64 -14.96
CA LEU A 468 -6.09 24.40 -15.69
C LEU A 468 -7.56 24.33 -16.08
#